data_46d30b76e5a42e8321436e212b2f237e
#
_entry.id   46d30b76e5a42e8321436e212b2f237e
#
_cell.length_a   1.000
_cell.length_b   1.000
_cell.length_c   1.000
_cell.angle_alpha   90.00
_cell.angle_beta   90.00
_cell.angle_gamma   90.00
#
_symmetry.space_group_name_H-M   'P 1'
#
loop_
_entity.id
_entity.type
_entity.pdbx_description
1 polymer ?
#
loop_
_entity_poly.entity_id
_entity_poly.type
_entity_poly.pdbx_seq_one_letter_code
_entity_poly.pdbx_strand_id
1 'polypeptide(L)'
;MLGSPFEPQCGDRLSWPREKAVADANVELVAPLDCHTGENPLWCEERRLLLFVDIPRGVIYGYDPATAKCDVIVRTRVTGGFTLQEDGSLLLFQDGCIAVLAKNGTVSEGARNACPGNERFNDVIADPEGRVFAGTLGGGKGRLLRFDTDGSVTEMMRGIGCANGMGFTPDLSGMYFTDSFARRIYLFDYDRRSGNLSKKRTFAKIPRKIGLPDGMTVDAEGFVWTALWYGGRLQRYTPKGKLEREIFFPAKQTSSITFGGPGLHEMYVTTAANSEPDPLQPPGYDVTMHRGGGLYRTTTEGVTGRPEFRSRVHFAP
;
A
#
# COMPACT_ATOMS: atom_id res chain seq x y z
N MET A 1 -50.18 27.80 13.46
CA MET A 1 -48.97 27.87 14.31
C MET A 1 -47.97 26.92 13.69
N LEU A 2 -47.01 27.52 13.00
CA LEU A 2 -45.98 26.82 12.22
C LEU A 2 -44.79 26.47 13.14
N GLY A 3 -44.47 25.21 13.26
CA GLY A 3 -43.29 24.71 14.01
C GLY A 3 -42.00 24.95 13.23
N SER A 4 -41.02 25.51 13.94
CA SER A 4 -39.68 25.85 13.51
C SER A 4 -38.86 24.61 13.10
N PRO A 5 -37.90 24.71 12.16
CA PRO A 5 -37.04 23.60 11.75
C PRO A 5 -35.96 23.32 12.80
N PHE A 6 -35.68 22.05 13.00
CA PHE A 6 -34.61 21.54 13.85
C PHE A 6 -33.26 21.92 13.24
N GLU A 7 -32.48 22.73 13.93
CA GLU A 7 -31.04 22.90 13.70
C GLU A 7 -30.29 21.72 14.38
N PRO A 8 -29.34 21.05 13.71
CA PRO A 8 -28.49 20.09 14.38
C PRO A 8 -27.43 20.85 15.19
N GLN A 9 -27.46 20.65 16.52
CA GLN A 9 -26.41 21.12 17.41
C GLN A 9 -25.10 20.41 17.12
N CYS A 10 -24.12 21.21 16.66
CA CYS A 10 -22.72 20.83 16.60
C CYS A 10 -22.15 20.77 18.02
N GLY A 11 -21.96 19.57 18.56
CA GLY A 11 -21.41 19.39 19.88
C GLY A 11 -21.10 17.93 20.15
N ASP A 12 -19.88 17.52 19.83
CA ASP A 12 -19.00 16.76 20.73
C ASP A 12 -17.68 16.51 20.01
N ARG A 13 -16.68 17.33 20.33
CA ARG A 13 -15.30 17.07 19.96
C ARG A 13 -14.84 15.86 20.77
N LEU A 14 -14.78 14.70 20.14
CA LEU A 14 -14.17 13.51 20.72
C LEU A 14 -12.73 13.81 21.10
N SER A 15 -12.47 13.88 22.38
CA SER A 15 -11.13 14.05 22.94
C SER A 15 -10.35 12.73 22.80
N TRP A 16 -9.40 12.70 21.87
CA TRP A 16 -8.40 11.65 21.81
C TRP A 16 -7.35 11.85 22.91
N PRO A 17 -6.76 10.77 23.46
CA PRO A 17 -5.63 10.91 24.38
C PRO A 17 -4.46 11.59 23.66
N ARG A 18 -4.17 12.84 23.99
CA ARG A 18 -3.04 13.62 23.49
C ARG A 18 -1.78 13.21 24.24
N GLU A 19 -1.26 12.02 24.06
CA GLU A 19 0.09 11.69 24.46
C GLU A 19 0.91 11.27 23.25
N LYS A 20 1.79 12.18 22.82
CA LYS A 20 2.75 12.08 21.68
C LYS A 20 2.16 12.07 20.27
N ALA A 21 1.11 12.84 19.98
CA ALA A 21 0.84 13.24 18.60
C ALA A 21 1.85 14.33 18.21
N VAL A 22 2.63 14.10 17.16
CA VAL A 22 3.37 15.20 16.51
C VAL A 22 2.32 16.11 15.90
N ALA A 23 2.24 17.35 16.40
CA ALA A 23 1.15 18.30 16.14
C ALA A 23 1.19 18.95 14.75
N ASP A 24 2.00 18.46 13.78
CA ASP A 24 2.33 19.18 12.55
C ASP A 24 1.98 18.46 11.23
N ALA A 25 1.27 17.35 11.25
CA ALA A 25 0.82 16.72 10.02
C ALA A 25 -0.59 17.19 9.66
N ASN A 26 -0.71 17.98 8.58
CA ASN A 26 -2.01 18.35 8.02
C ASN A 26 -2.56 17.16 7.20
N VAL A 27 -3.52 16.42 7.76
CA VAL A 27 -4.17 15.28 7.09
C VAL A 27 -5.43 15.76 6.39
N GLU A 28 -5.47 15.62 5.07
CA GLU A 28 -6.55 16.06 4.19
C GLU A 28 -7.16 14.87 3.45
N LEU A 29 -8.50 14.77 3.41
CA LEU A 29 -9.22 13.86 2.53
C LEU A 29 -9.29 14.48 1.12
N VAL A 30 -8.48 13.99 0.18
CA VAL A 30 -8.36 14.58 -1.16
C VAL A 30 -9.24 13.90 -2.20
N ALA A 31 -9.65 12.65 -1.97
CA ALA A 31 -10.68 11.99 -2.78
C ALA A 31 -11.64 11.21 -1.88
N PRO A 32 -12.88 11.71 -1.70
CA PRO A 32 -13.90 11.08 -0.87
C PRO A 32 -14.56 9.92 -1.64
N LEU A 33 -13.84 8.81 -1.73
CA LEU A 33 -14.29 7.58 -2.36
C LEU A 33 -14.83 6.60 -1.31
N ASP A 34 -15.45 5.52 -1.80
CA ASP A 34 -15.91 4.39 -1.01
C ASP A 34 -15.19 3.11 -1.48
N CYS A 35 -13.86 3.14 -1.56
CA CYS A 35 -13.07 1.97 -1.91
C CYS A 35 -13.28 0.88 -0.86
N HIS A 36 -13.69 -0.31 -1.30
CA HIS A 36 -13.79 -1.45 -0.40
C HIS A 36 -12.43 -1.75 0.24
N THR A 37 -11.38 -1.78 -0.60
CA THR A 37 -9.99 -1.92 -0.15
C THR A 37 -9.11 -1.11 -1.10
N GLY A 38 -8.98 0.20 -0.79
CA GLY A 38 -8.06 1.08 -1.50
C GLY A 38 -6.62 0.68 -1.17
N GLU A 39 -5.76 0.49 -2.19
CA GLU A 39 -4.42 -0.08 -2.00
C GLU A 39 -3.44 0.32 -3.09
N ASN A 40 -2.16 -0.06 -2.88
CA ASN A 40 -1.06 0.07 -3.84
C ASN A 40 -0.98 1.48 -4.46
N PRO A 41 -0.93 2.54 -3.62
CA PRO A 41 -0.73 3.88 -4.15
C PRO A 41 0.66 3.98 -4.77
N LEU A 42 0.73 4.59 -5.97
CA LEU A 42 1.95 4.71 -6.75
C LEU A 42 1.96 6.05 -7.49
N TRP A 43 3.02 6.84 -7.32
CA TRP A 43 3.19 8.10 -8.02
C TRP A 43 3.75 7.88 -9.42
N CYS A 44 3.00 8.31 -10.44
CA CYS A 44 3.44 8.31 -11.82
C CYS A 44 3.96 9.71 -12.22
N GLU A 45 5.27 9.90 -12.21
CA GLU A 45 5.90 11.19 -12.47
C GLU A 45 5.55 11.74 -13.86
N GLU A 46 5.57 10.90 -14.93
CA GLU A 46 5.27 11.35 -16.28
C GLU A 46 3.84 11.83 -16.46
N ARG A 47 2.90 11.18 -15.79
CA ARG A 47 1.48 11.55 -15.85
C ARG A 47 1.13 12.59 -14.81
N ARG A 48 1.99 12.81 -13.80
CA ARG A 48 1.76 13.64 -12.61
C ARG A 48 0.48 13.23 -11.88
N LEU A 49 0.25 11.92 -11.80
CA LEU A 49 -0.92 11.30 -11.19
C LEU A 49 -0.50 10.35 -10.07
N LEU A 50 -1.27 10.35 -9.02
CA LEU A 50 -1.26 9.25 -8.07
C LEU A 50 -2.21 8.17 -8.57
N LEU A 51 -1.69 6.98 -8.82
CA LEU A 51 -2.46 5.79 -9.18
C LEU A 51 -2.69 4.93 -7.94
N PHE A 52 -3.86 4.29 -7.82
CA PHE A 52 -4.15 3.33 -6.75
C PHE A 52 -5.31 2.41 -7.18
N VAL A 53 -5.51 1.31 -6.48
CA VAL A 53 -6.53 0.30 -6.82
C VAL A 53 -7.53 0.12 -5.70
N ASP A 54 -8.81 -0.13 -6.05
CA ASP A 54 -9.79 -0.80 -5.18
C ASP A 54 -9.75 -2.30 -5.51
N ILE A 55 -9.09 -3.07 -4.67
CA ILE A 55 -8.71 -4.46 -4.96
C ILE A 55 -9.93 -5.31 -5.36
N PRO A 56 -10.99 -5.49 -4.53
CA PRO A 56 -12.07 -6.41 -4.86
C PRO A 56 -12.90 -5.97 -6.06
N ARG A 57 -13.01 -4.65 -6.27
CA ARG A 57 -13.75 -4.10 -7.40
C ARG A 57 -12.94 -4.05 -8.69
N GLY A 58 -11.62 -4.28 -8.63
CA GLY A 58 -10.72 -4.22 -9.79
C GLY A 58 -10.69 -2.86 -10.45
N VAL A 59 -10.84 -1.78 -9.68
CA VAL A 59 -10.88 -0.40 -10.20
C VAL A 59 -9.55 0.27 -9.93
N ILE A 60 -8.87 0.71 -10.98
CA ILE A 60 -7.68 1.57 -10.85
C ILE A 60 -8.11 3.02 -11.03
N TYR A 61 -7.77 3.84 -10.07
CA TYR A 61 -8.00 5.28 -10.04
C TYR A 61 -6.72 6.06 -10.33
N GLY A 62 -6.89 7.26 -10.86
CA GLY A 62 -5.85 8.27 -11.00
C GLY A 62 -6.29 9.57 -10.35
N TYR A 63 -5.57 10.03 -9.35
CA TYR A 63 -5.79 11.32 -8.70
C TYR A 63 -4.79 12.34 -9.23
N ASP A 64 -5.28 13.45 -9.72
CA ASP A 64 -4.50 14.61 -10.18
C ASP A 64 -4.46 15.67 -9.08
N PRO A 65 -3.31 15.89 -8.41
CA PRO A 65 -3.20 16.90 -7.37
C PRO A 65 -3.39 18.35 -7.86
N ALA A 66 -3.11 18.61 -9.15
CA ALA A 66 -3.22 19.97 -9.69
C ALA A 66 -4.67 20.40 -9.90
N THR A 67 -5.56 19.45 -10.16
CA THR A 67 -6.99 19.71 -10.41
C THR A 67 -7.89 19.20 -9.29
N ALA A 68 -7.33 18.46 -8.33
CA ALA A 68 -8.03 17.72 -7.27
C ALA A 68 -9.11 16.76 -7.81
N LYS A 69 -8.93 16.23 -9.03
CA LYS A 69 -9.83 15.25 -9.64
C LYS A 69 -9.31 13.84 -9.43
N CYS A 70 -10.23 12.94 -9.17
CA CYS A 70 -9.95 11.51 -9.08
C CYS A 70 -10.85 10.78 -10.08
N ASP A 71 -10.23 10.23 -11.13
CA ASP A 71 -10.94 9.57 -12.22
C ASP A 71 -10.64 8.06 -12.23
N VAL A 72 -11.57 7.29 -12.80
CA VAL A 72 -11.35 5.87 -13.08
C VAL A 72 -10.47 5.74 -14.33
N ILE A 73 -9.29 5.16 -14.16
CA ILE A 73 -8.37 4.86 -15.28
C ILE A 73 -8.84 3.61 -16.02
N VAL A 74 -9.17 2.54 -15.28
CA VAL A 74 -9.65 1.28 -15.86
C VAL A 74 -10.44 0.48 -14.85
N ARG A 75 -11.38 -0.36 -15.35
CA ARG A 75 -12.07 -1.41 -14.59
C ARG A 75 -11.62 -2.76 -15.12
N THR A 76 -11.15 -3.60 -14.22
CA THR A 76 -10.59 -4.92 -14.54
C THR A 76 -11.15 -5.98 -13.61
N ARG A 77 -10.50 -7.14 -13.54
CA ARG A 77 -10.75 -8.18 -12.53
C ARG A 77 -10.21 -7.71 -11.17
N VAL A 78 -10.49 -8.48 -10.10
CA VAL A 78 -9.82 -8.33 -8.81
C VAL A 78 -8.32 -8.18 -9.05
N THR A 79 -7.74 -7.05 -8.62
CA THR A 79 -6.33 -6.69 -8.85
C THR A 79 -5.71 -6.40 -7.50
N GLY A 80 -4.75 -7.22 -7.07
CA GLY A 80 -4.07 -7.09 -5.78
C GLY A 80 -3.13 -5.90 -5.75
N GLY A 81 -2.44 -5.64 -6.86
CA GLY A 81 -1.53 -4.51 -7.02
C GLY A 81 -1.04 -4.40 -8.46
N PHE A 82 -0.26 -3.39 -8.73
CA PHE A 82 0.34 -3.13 -10.05
C PHE A 82 1.67 -2.41 -9.92
N THR A 83 2.49 -2.50 -10.96
CA THR A 83 3.74 -1.73 -11.09
C THR A 83 3.71 -0.89 -12.36
N LEU A 84 4.44 0.25 -12.36
CA LEU A 84 4.76 1.00 -13.56
C LEU A 84 5.85 0.25 -14.34
N GLN A 85 5.58 -0.08 -15.60
CA GLN A 85 6.60 -0.60 -16.50
C GLN A 85 7.46 0.54 -17.06
N GLU A 86 8.67 0.22 -17.49
CA GLU A 86 9.61 1.19 -18.08
C GLU A 86 9.05 1.85 -19.35
N ASP A 87 8.24 1.13 -20.13
CA ASP A 87 7.55 1.65 -21.31
C ASP A 87 6.33 2.53 -20.96
N GLY A 88 6.00 2.68 -19.67
CA GLY A 88 4.88 3.47 -19.14
C GLY A 88 3.53 2.77 -19.16
N SER A 89 3.47 1.47 -19.49
CA SER A 89 2.31 0.60 -19.23
C SER A 89 2.24 0.24 -17.74
N LEU A 90 1.13 -0.37 -17.29
CA LEU A 90 1.01 -0.95 -15.96
C LEU A 90 1.00 -2.47 -16.07
N LEU A 91 1.78 -3.12 -15.22
CA LEU A 91 1.73 -4.57 -15.03
C LEU A 91 0.79 -4.87 -13.86
N LEU A 92 -0.33 -5.53 -14.12
CA LEU A 92 -1.43 -5.78 -13.19
C LEU A 92 -1.35 -7.19 -12.63
N PHE A 93 -1.27 -7.32 -11.30
CA PHE A 93 -1.28 -8.61 -10.59
C PHE A 93 -2.71 -8.91 -10.13
N GLN A 94 -3.41 -9.71 -10.90
CA GLN A 94 -4.84 -9.97 -10.76
C GLN A 94 -5.12 -11.33 -10.12
N ASP A 95 -6.39 -11.61 -9.87
CA ASP A 95 -6.82 -12.92 -9.41
C ASP A 95 -6.54 -13.98 -10.51
N GLY A 96 -5.57 -14.85 -10.22
CA GLY A 96 -5.15 -15.97 -11.07
C GLY A 96 -4.33 -15.60 -12.32
N CYS A 97 -4.09 -14.32 -12.63
CA CYS A 97 -3.35 -13.93 -13.83
C CYS A 97 -2.57 -12.62 -13.66
N ILE A 98 -1.70 -12.37 -14.62
CA ILE A 98 -1.04 -11.08 -14.82
C ILE A 98 -1.53 -10.49 -16.13
N ALA A 99 -1.83 -9.19 -16.14
CA ALA A 99 -2.25 -8.46 -17.34
C ALA A 99 -1.40 -7.19 -17.52
N VAL A 100 -1.42 -6.65 -18.71
CA VAL A 100 -0.76 -5.40 -19.07
C VAL A 100 -1.81 -4.38 -19.49
N LEU A 101 -1.85 -3.24 -18.82
CA LEU A 101 -2.63 -2.07 -19.22
C LEU A 101 -1.72 -1.16 -20.03
N ALA A 102 -1.88 -1.14 -21.33
CA ALA A 102 -1.13 -0.28 -22.23
C ALA A 102 -1.52 1.21 -22.05
N LYS A 103 -0.66 2.14 -22.51
CA LYS A 103 -0.91 3.59 -22.45
C LYS A 103 -2.20 4.04 -23.14
N ASN A 104 -2.63 3.31 -24.16
CA ASN A 104 -3.86 3.59 -24.89
C ASN A 104 -5.13 3.08 -24.20
N GLY A 105 -5.01 2.51 -22.99
CA GLY A 105 -6.12 1.97 -22.20
C GLY A 105 -6.48 0.51 -22.52
N THR A 106 -5.80 -0.14 -23.46
CA THR A 106 -6.03 -1.56 -23.79
C THR A 106 -5.46 -2.45 -22.69
N VAL A 107 -6.25 -3.39 -22.19
CA VAL A 107 -5.81 -4.45 -21.29
C VAL A 107 -5.58 -5.73 -22.09
N SER A 108 -4.37 -6.28 -22.02
CA SER A 108 -4.00 -7.57 -22.60
C SER A 108 -3.55 -8.53 -21.52
N GLU A 109 -3.77 -9.82 -21.74
CA GLU A 109 -3.31 -10.86 -20.83
C GLU A 109 -1.80 -11.07 -21.00
N GLY A 110 -1.05 -11.10 -19.87
CA GLY A 110 0.38 -11.38 -19.84
C GLY A 110 0.66 -12.86 -19.47
N ALA A 111 0.15 -13.34 -18.36
CA ALA A 111 0.33 -14.71 -17.91
C ALA A 111 -0.89 -15.27 -17.19
N ARG A 112 -1.28 -16.51 -17.50
CA ARG A 112 -2.32 -17.27 -16.78
C ARG A 112 -1.69 -18.12 -15.68
N ASN A 113 -2.52 -18.45 -14.66
CA ASN A 113 -2.11 -19.30 -13.54
C ASN A 113 -0.79 -18.85 -12.88
N ALA A 114 -0.57 -17.53 -12.89
CA ALA A 114 0.64 -16.92 -12.36
C ALA A 114 0.73 -17.00 -10.83
N CYS A 115 -0.42 -17.25 -10.16
CA CYS A 115 -0.49 -17.41 -8.71
C CYS A 115 -0.74 -18.89 -8.36
N PRO A 116 0.29 -19.63 -7.91
CA PRO A 116 0.13 -21.03 -7.53
C PRO A 116 -0.80 -21.17 -6.32
N GLY A 117 -1.69 -22.18 -6.33
CA GLY A 117 -2.44 -22.58 -5.13
C GLY A 117 -3.73 -21.81 -4.85
N ASN A 118 -4.31 -21.13 -5.83
CA ASN A 118 -5.56 -20.36 -5.73
C ASN A 118 -5.54 -19.19 -4.72
N GLU A 119 -4.37 -18.72 -4.35
CA GLU A 119 -4.24 -17.49 -3.57
C GLU A 119 -4.34 -16.28 -4.53
N ARG A 120 -4.95 -15.19 -4.08
CA ARG A 120 -4.89 -13.93 -4.85
C ARG A 120 -3.61 -13.17 -4.56
N PHE A 121 -3.10 -12.45 -5.57
CA PHE A 121 -2.07 -11.44 -5.34
C PHE A 121 -2.57 -10.36 -4.39
N ASN A 122 -1.65 -9.80 -3.60
CA ASN A 122 -1.91 -8.71 -2.69
C ASN A 122 -0.98 -7.55 -3.02
N ASP A 123 0.08 -7.30 -2.27
CA ASP A 123 0.99 -6.20 -2.53
C ASP A 123 2.12 -6.60 -3.48
N VAL A 124 2.61 -5.64 -4.27
CA VAL A 124 3.67 -5.84 -5.27
C VAL A 124 4.63 -4.65 -5.30
N ILE A 125 5.90 -4.91 -5.64
CA ILE A 125 6.90 -3.88 -5.82
C ILE A 125 7.87 -4.25 -6.94
N ALA A 126 8.24 -3.27 -7.78
CA ALA A 126 9.35 -3.43 -8.72
C ALA A 126 10.70 -3.26 -7.99
N ASP A 127 11.70 -4.02 -8.39
CA ASP A 127 13.06 -3.85 -7.90
C ASP A 127 13.91 -2.96 -8.84
N PRO A 128 15.12 -2.53 -8.40
CA PRO A 128 15.98 -1.68 -9.22
C PRO A 128 16.39 -2.28 -10.58
N GLU A 129 16.29 -3.62 -10.73
CA GLU A 129 16.65 -4.33 -11.96
C GLU A 129 15.42 -4.66 -12.83
N GLY A 130 14.25 -4.14 -12.48
CA GLY A 130 13.02 -4.29 -13.24
C GLY A 130 12.25 -5.59 -13.01
N ARG A 131 12.68 -6.43 -12.07
CA ARG A 131 11.92 -7.58 -11.59
C ARG A 131 10.78 -7.13 -10.69
N VAL A 132 9.78 -7.97 -10.46
CA VAL A 132 8.69 -7.66 -9.53
C VAL A 132 8.63 -8.71 -8.42
N PHE A 133 8.63 -8.26 -7.18
CA PHE A 133 8.24 -9.06 -6.04
C PHE A 133 6.73 -8.92 -5.84
N ALA A 134 6.02 -10.05 -5.82
CA ALA A 134 4.59 -10.10 -5.66
C ALA A 134 4.21 -11.05 -4.53
N GLY A 135 3.49 -10.51 -3.57
CA GLY A 135 3.00 -11.26 -2.43
C GLY A 135 1.56 -11.72 -2.61
N THR A 136 1.17 -12.78 -1.89
CA THR A 136 -0.19 -13.31 -1.93
C THR A 136 -0.86 -13.24 -0.56
N LEU A 137 -2.20 -13.20 -0.57
CA LEU A 137 -3.05 -13.41 0.61
C LEU A 137 -3.42 -14.89 0.68
N GLY A 138 -2.89 -15.61 1.65
CA GLY A 138 -3.08 -17.05 1.72
C GLY A 138 -3.43 -17.61 3.10
N GLY A 139 -3.66 -16.75 4.11
CA GLY A 139 -4.07 -17.22 5.45
C GLY A 139 -3.10 -18.20 6.11
N GLY A 140 -1.79 -18.03 5.88
CA GLY A 140 -0.73 -18.95 6.35
C GLY A 140 -0.22 -19.92 5.27
N LYS A 141 -0.80 -19.89 4.07
CA LYS A 141 -0.32 -20.61 2.88
C LYS A 141 0.25 -19.68 1.81
N GLY A 142 0.16 -18.36 2.01
CA GLY A 142 0.59 -17.35 1.06
C GLY A 142 2.09 -17.43 0.76
N ARG A 143 2.46 -16.76 -0.31
CA ARG A 143 3.80 -16.76 -0.91
C ARG A 143 4.31 -15.36 -1.19
N LEU A 144 5.62 -15.25 -1.26
CA LEU A 144 6.32 -14.16 -1.94
C LEU A 144 6.96 -14.75 -3.19
N LEU A 145 6.56 -14.25 -4.35
CA LEU A 145 7.06 -14.65 -5.66
C LEU A 145 7.92 -13.52 -6.23
N ARG A 146 8.95 -13.87 -7.01
CA ARG A 146 9.70 -12.92 -7.82
C ARG A 146 9.47 -13.27 -9.28
N PHE A 147 9.05 -12.26 -10.04
CA PHE A 147 8.92 -12.32 -11.49
C PHE A 147 10.16 -11.65 -12.10
N ASP A 148 10.96 -12.42 -12.81
CA ASP A 148 12.14 -11.94 -13.50
C ASP A 148 11.76 -11.24 -14.81
N THR A 149 12.65 -10.48 -15.41
CA THR A 149 12.35 -9.66 -16.60
C THR A 149 11.94 -10.46 -17.83
N ASP A 150 12.31 -11.73 -17.89
CA ASP A 150 11.90 -12.68 -18.93
C ASP A 150 10.55 -13.37 -18.65
N GLY A 151 9.87 -12.98 -17.58
CA GLY A 151 8.60 -13.57 -17.15
C GLY A 151 8.72 -14.86 -16.33
N SER A 152 9.93 -15.35 -16.11
CA SER A 152 10.14 -16.51 -15.23
C SER A 152 9.80 -16.18 -13.77
N VAL A 153 9.35 -17.18 -13.00
CA VAL A 153 8.84 -17.00 -11.64
C VAL A 153 9.64 -17.84 -10.66
N THR A 154 10.10 -17.20 -9.60
CA THR A 154 10.80 -17.86 -8.48
C THR A 154 10.00 -17.69 -7.19
N GLU A 155 9.72 -18.78 -6.48
CA GLU A 155 9.15 -18.70 -5.13
C GLU A 155 10.25 -18.34 -4.12
N MET A 156 10.17 -17.16 -3.52
CA MET A 156 11.13 -16.63 -2.56
C MET A 156 10.82 -17.08 -1.12
N MET A 157 9.54 -17.18 -0.78
CA MET A 157 9.08 -17.56 0.55
C MET A 157 7.65 -18.09 0.51
N ARG A 158 7.32 -18.98 1.46
CA ARG A 158 5.96 -19.52 1.68
C ARG A 158 5.56 -19.48 3.15
N GLY A 159 4.31 -19.78 3.44
CA GLY A 159 3.78 -19.82 4.80
C GLY A 159 3.44 -18.40 5.32
N ILE A 160 3.10 -17.48 4.42
CA ILE A 160 2.76 -16.10 4.72
C ILE A 160 1.24 -16.00 5.01
N GLY A 161 0.87 -15.22 6.02
CA GLY A 161 -0.53 -14.95 6.32
C GLY A 161 -1.15 -14.01 5.30
N CYS A 162 -0.62 -12.81 5.23
CA CYS A 162 -0.93 -11.80 4.22
C CYS A 162 0.34 -11.03 3.89
N ALA A 163 0.85 -11.22 2.69
CA ALA A 163 1.98 -10.46 2.19
C ALA A 163 1.53 -9.02 1.89
N ASN A 164 2.24 -8.07 2.45
CA ASN A 164 1.94 -6.66 2.35
C ASN A 164 3.21 -5.86 2.15
N GLY A 165 3.21 -4.59 2.47
CA GLY A 165 4.19 -3.57 2.22
C GLY A 165 5.63 -4.07 2.04
N MET A 166 6.26 -3.62 0.98
CA MET A 166 7.65 -3.93 0.62
C MET A 166 8.42 -2.64 0.35
N GLY A 167 9.74 -2.68 0.53
CA GLY A 167 10.59 -1.52 0.25
C GLY A 167 12.07 -1.89 0.29
N PHE A 168 12.91 -1.09 -0.36
CA PHE A 168 14.36 -1.32 -0.40
C PHE A 168 15.09 -0.30 0.44
N THR A 169 16.18 -0.73 1.09
CA THR A 169 17.11 0.21 1.76
C THR A 169 17.71 1.19 0.76
N PRO A 170 18.12 2.42 1.16
CA PRO A 170 18.69 3.40 0.24
C PRO A 170 19.93 2.92 -0.52
N ASP A 171 20.74 2.08 0.11
CA ASP A 171 21.94 1.46 -0.48
C ASP A 171 21.63 0.21 -1.32
N LEU A 172 20.35 -0.19 -1.41
CA LEU A 172 19.87 -1.36 -2.14
C LEU A 172 20.50 -2.69 -1.69
N SER A 173 20.99 -2.77 -0.45
CA SER A 173 21.55 -3.99 0.13
C SER A 173 20.50 -4.80 0.92
N GLY A 174 19.35 -4.21 1.20
CA GLY A 174 18.28 -4.82 1.98
C GLY A 174 16.89 -4.60 1.39
N MET A 175 15.99 -5.55 1.67
CA MET A 175 14.57 -5.47 1.33
C MET A 175 13.73 -5.67 2.59
N TYR A 176 12.82 -4.72 2.85
CA TYR A 176 11.78 -4.84 3.85
C TYR A 176 10.58 -5.59 3.28
N PHE A 177 9.93 -6.38 4.13
CA PHE A 177 8.74 -7.16 3.77
C PHE A 177 7.80 -7.29 4.97
N THR A 178 6.51 -7.02 4.77
CA THR A 178 5.46 -7.14 5.78
C THR A 178 4.71 -8.46 5.64
N ASP A 179 4.58 -9.20 6.75
CA ASP A 179 3.52 -10.20 6.93
C ASP A 179 2.54 -9.66 7.97
N SER A 180 1.38 -9.19 7.51
CA SER A 180 0.38 -8.54 8.36
C SER A 180 -0.13 -9.46 9.45
N PHE A 181 -0.43 -10.74 9.13
CA PHE A 181 -0.97 -11.68 10.10
C PHE A 181 0.06 -12.08 11.16
N ALA A 182 1.34 -12.11 10.79
CA ALA A 182 2.45 -12.27 11.74
C ALA A 182 2.70 -10.99 12.57
N ARG A 183 2.10 -9.84 12.19
CA ARG A 183 2.32 -8.51 12.78
C ARG A 183 3.79 -8.11 12.79
N ARG A 184 4.50 -8.39 11.69
CA ARG A 184 5.92 -8.15 11.57
C ARG A 184 6.28 -7.53 10.24
N ILE A 185 7.23 -6.62 10.33
CA ILE A 185 8.06 -6.20 9.21
C ILE A 185 9.38 -6.95 9.35
N TYR A 186 9.79 -7.62 8.29
CA TYR A 186 11.07 -8.29 8.20
C TYR A 186 12.04 -7.46 7.36
N LEU A 187 13.32 -7.66 7.57
CA LEU A 187 14.41 -7.16 6.74
C LEU A 187 15.23 -8.35 6.26
N PHE A 188 15.47 -8.41 4.96
CA PHE A 188 16.33 -9.38 4.30
C PHE A 188 17.60 -8.70 3.81
N ASP A 189 18.71 -9.44 3.72
CA ASP A 189 19.78 -9.06 2.81
C ASP A 189 19.31 -9.31 1.38
N TYR A 190 19.46 -8.33 0.51
CA TYR A 190 19.03 -8.36 -0.88
C TYR A 190 20.27 -8.33 -1.80
N ASP A 191 20.42 -9.37 -2.63
CA ASP A 191 21.41 -9.39 -3.69
C ASP A 191 20.82 -8.77 -4.95
N ARG A 192 21.18 -7.53 -5.22
CA ARG A 192 20.69 -6.77 -6.37
C ARG A 192 20.93 -7.50 -7.70
N ARG A 193 22.05 -8.19 -7.89
CA ARG A 193 22.39 -8.88 -9.13
C ARG A 193 21.45 -10.06 -9.42
N SER A 194 21.21 -10.91 -8.43
CA SER A 194 20.39 -12.11 -8.58
C SER A 194 18.93 -11.92 -8.19
N GLY A 195 18.59 -10.85 -7.44
CA GLY A 195 17.27 -10.67 -6.83
C GLY A 195 16.99 -11.61 -5.65
N ASN A 196 18.02 -12.31 -5.14
CA ASN A 196 17.83 -13.25 -4.04
C ASN A 196 17.75 -12.54 -2.69
N LEU A 197 16.90 -13.11 -1.81
CA LEU A 197 16.73 -12.69 -0.43
C LEU A 197 17.39 -13.70 0.51
N SER A 198 18.09 -13.21 1.52
CA SER A 198 18.73 -14.05 2.53
C SER A 198 18.68 -13.40 3.92
N LYS A 199 19.10 -14.11 4.94
CA LYS A 199 19.27 -13.63 6.33
C LYS A 199 18.03 -12.88 6.85
N LYS A 200 16.84 -13.49 6.70
CA LYS A 200 15.58 -12.96 7.25
C LYS A 200 15.71 -12.61 8.72
N ARG A 201 15.40 -11.38 9.10
CA ARG A 201 15.37 -10.90 10.48
C ARG A 201 14.15 -10.03 10.74
N THR A 202 13.65 -10.03 11.97
CA THR A 202 12.56 -9.11 12.36
C THR A 202 13.12 -7.70 12.43
N PHE A 203 12.54 -6.79 11.66
CA PHE A 203 12.84 -5.35 11.71
C PHE A 203 11.95 -4.64 12.72
N ALA A 204 10.64 -4.85 12.65
CA ALA A 204 9.68 -4.29 13.59
C ALA A 204 8.57 -5.30 13.92
N LYS A 205 8.00 -5.19 15.12
CA LYS A 205 6.86 -5.98 15.58
C LYS A 205 5.75 -5.06 16.04
N ILE A 206 4.56 -5.20 15.45
CA ILE A 206 3.41 -4.35 15.74
C ILE A 206 2.57 -5.01 16.86
N PRO A 207 2.32 -4.33 17.99
CA PRO A 207 1.48 -4.86 19.05
C PRO A 207 0.04 -5.10 18.60
N ARG A 208 -0.58 -6.21 19.04
CA ARG A 208 -1.95 -6.59 18.63
C ARG A 208 -3.00 -5.48 18.88
N LYS A 209 -2.84 -4.72 19.95
CA LYS A 209 -3.78 -3.64 20.33
C LYS A 209 -3.73 -2.42 19.40
N ILE A 210 -2.69 -2.29 18.55
CA ILE A 210 -2.49 -1.11 17.71
C ILE A 210 -3.07 -1.32 16.31
N GLY A 211 -3.03 -2.53 15.76
CA GLY A 211 -3.46 -2.84 14.40
C GLY A 211 -2.60 -3.89 13.72
N LEU A 212 -2.70 -3.97 12.41
CA LEU A 212 -1.87 -4.82 11.55
C LEU A 212 -0.97 -3.92 10.70
N PRO A 213 0.34 -4.20 10.57
CA PRO A 213 1.16 -3.52 9.57
C PRO A 213 0.65 -3.90 8.18
N ASP A 214 0.55 -2.92 7.30
CA ASP A 214 -0.03 -3.09 5.97
C ASP A 214 0.94 -2.55 4.90
N GLY A 215 0.51 -1.78 3.93
CA GLY A 215 1.38 -1.19 2.93
C GLY A 215 2.46 -0.29 3.54
N MET A 216 3.60 -0.18 2.85
CA MET A 216 4.74 0.61 3.31
C MET A 216 5.48 1.31 2.17
N THR A 217 6.30 2.31 2.56
CA THR A 217 7.33 2.90 1.69
C THR A 217 8.57 3.24 2.51
N VAL A 218 9.69 3.53 1.83
CA VAL A 218 10.97 3.94 2.45
C VAL A 218 11.31 5.35 1.99
N ASP A 219 11.49 6.27 2.93
CA ASP A 219 11.83 7.65 2.61
C ASP A 219 13.30 7.84 2.19
N ALA A 220 13.64 9.05 1.79
CA ALA A 220 14.99 9.37 1.31
C ALA A 220 16.08 9.21 2.39
N GLU A 221 15.71 9.31 3.67
CA GLU A 221 16.62 9.08 4.80
C GLU A 221 16.75 7.60 5.19
N GLY A 222 15.96 6.71 4.55
CA GLY A 222 15.95 5.27 4.83
C GLY A 222 15.04 4.87 5.99
N PHE A 223 14.17 5.75 6.45
CA PHE A 223 13.16 5.39 7.43
C PHE A 223 12.01 4.66 6.74
N VAL A 224 11.42 3.69 7.44
CA VAL A 224 10.31 2.89 6.96
C VAL A 224 8.99 3.48 7.46
N TRP A 225 8.11 3.82 6.53
CA TRP A 225 6.74 4.21 6.80
C TRP A 225 5.81 3.04 6.55
N THR A 226 4.95 2.70 7.50
CA THR A 226 3.94 1.66 7.33
C THR A 226 2.56 2.14 7.76
N ALA A 227 1.56 1.84 6.96
CA ALA A 227 0.17 2.01 7.33
C ALA A 227 -0.27 0.92 8.31
N LEU A 228 -1.22 1.25 9.18
CA LEU A 228 -1.76 0.28 10.13
C LEU A 228 -3.24 0.05 9.90
N TRP A 229 -3.58 -1.07 9.29
CA TRP A 229 -4.94 -1.57 9.21
C TRP A 229 -5.54 -1.73 10.61
N TYR A 230 -6.72 -1.20 10.86
CA TYR A 230 -7.35 -1.01 12.17
C TYR A 230 -6.69 0.03 13.08
N GLY A 231 -5.50 0.52 12.73
CA GLY A 231 -4.72 1.44 13.58
C GLY A 231 -5.05 2.91 13.38
N GLY A 232 -5.62 3.29 12.23
CA GLY A 232 -5.92 4.67 11.89
C GLY A 232 -4.69 5.56 11.92
N ARG A 233 -3.53 5.06 11.48
CA ARG A 233 -2.27 5.80 11.53
C ARG A 233 -1.22 5.25 10.58
N LEU A 234 -0.23 6.09 10.31
CA LEU A 234 1.08 5.69 9.85
C LEU A 234 2.05 5.60 11.02
N GLN A 235 3.00 4.68 10.94
CA GLN A 235 4.16 4.62 11.82
C GLN A 235 5.45 4.77 11.01
N ARG A 236 6.36 5.64 11.46
CA ARG A 236 7.69 5.83 10.90
C ARG A 236 8.74 5.16 11.79
N TYR A 237 9.54 4.30 11.23
CA TYR A 237 10.61 3.59 11.93
C TYR A 237 11.98 4.03 11.44
N THR A 238 12.92 4.27 12.35
CA THR A 238 14.32 4.48 11.99
C THR A 238 14.88 3.26 11.24
N PRO A 239 15.99 3.39 10.48
CA PRO A 239 16.66 2.24 9.84
C PRO A 239 17.06 1.11 10.81
N LYS A 240 17.05 1.38 12.12
CA LYS A 240 17.32 0.40 13.19
C LYS A 240 16.05 -0.23 13.77
N GLY A 241 14.87 0.03 13.19
CA GLY A 241 13.59 -0.55 13.63
C GLY A 241 12.99 0.09 14.89
N LYS A 242 13.46 1.27 15.30
CA LYS A 242 12.87 2.01 16.44
C LYS A 242 11.76 2.92 15.91
N LEU A 243 10.56 2.85 16.52
CA LEU A 243 9.47 3.79 16.24
C LEU A 243 9.93 5.23 16.53
N GLU A 244 9.82 6.10 15.54
CA GLU A 244 10.24 7.50 15.60
C GLU A 244 9.04 8.42 15.71
N ARG A 245 8.00 8.25 14.84
CA ARG A 245 6.78 9.06 14.88
C ARG A 245 5.55 8.30 14.41
N GLU A 246 4.38 8.88 14.70
CA GLU A 246 3.08 8.44 14.23
C GLU A 246 2.30 9.63 13.65
N ILE A 247 1.55 9.38 12.57
CA ILE A 247 0.57 10.32 12.01
C ILE A 247 -0.79 9.66 12.07
N PHE A 248 -1.77 10.30 12.71
CA PHE A 248 -3.12 9.75 12.88
C PHE A 248 -4.06 10.23 11.76
N PHE A 249 -4.94 9.32 11.33
CA PHE A 249 -5.95 9.56 10.31
C PHE A 249 -7.37 9.41 10.88
N PRO A 250 -8.34 10.17 10.36
CA PRO A 250 -9.74 10.00 10.74
C PRO A 250 -10.39 8.74 10.11
N ALA A 251 -9.59 7.83 9.61
CA ALA A 251 -9.98 6.56 9.00
C ALA A 251 -9.27 5.40 9.71
N LYS A 252 -10.02 4.43 10.23
CA LYS A 252 -9.45 3.32 11.03
C LYS A 252 -8.66 2.32 10.20
N GLN A 253 -9.03 2.14 8.94
CA GLN A 253 -8.38 1.17 8.05
C GLN A 253 -7.47 1.91 7.07
N THR A 254 -6.36 2.49 7.58
CA THR A 254 -5.26 2.97 6.74
C THR A 254 -4.55 1.75 6.16
N SER A 255 -4.49 1.65 4.84
CA SER A 255 -4.05 0.45 4.12
C SER A 255 -2.65 0.60 3.56
N SER A 256 -2.35 1.68 2.83
CA SER A 256 -1.03 1.82 2.22
C SER A 256 -0.60 3.28 2.11
N ILE A 257 0.68 3.51 1.78
CA ILE A 257 1.30 4.82 1.67
C ILE A 257 2.32 4.85 0.54
N THR A 258 2.36 5.97 -0.18
CA THR A 258 3.48 6.34 -1.05
C THR A 258 3.80 7.83 -0.96
N PHE A 259 4.99 8.21 -1.42
CA PHE A 259 5.33 9.60 -1.65
C PHE A 259 5.00 10.01 -3.08
N GLY A 260 4.57 11.25 -3.27
CA GLY A 260 4.22 11.79 -4.57
C GLY A 260 4.31 13.31 -4.61
N GLY A 261 3.77 13.88 -5.68
CA GLY A 261 3.83 15.31 -5.92
C GLY A 261 5.22 15.80 -6.33
N PRO A 262 5.37 17.10 -6.63
CA PRO A 262 6.66 17.67 -6.99
C PRO A 262 7.71 17.45 -5.89
N GLY A 263 8.85 16.84 -6.25
CA GLY A 263 9.93 16.57 -5.30
C GLY A 263 9.62 15.49 -4.26
N LEU A 264 8.52 14.76 -4.41
CA LEU A 264 8.11 13.66 -3.51
C LEU A 264 8.00 14.09 -2.04
N HIS A 265 7.43 15.28 -1.80
CA HIS A 265 7.22 15.81 -0.45
C HIS A 265 5.84 15.48 0.13
N GLU A 266 4.89 15.07 -0.71
CA GLU A 266 3.54 14.72 -0.30
C GLU A 266 3.43 13.23 -0.02
N MET A 267 2.74 12.86 1.04
CA MET A 267 2.41 11.49 1.36
C MET A 267 0.94 11.24 1.00
N TYR A 268 0.68 10.24 0.19
CA TYR A 268 -0.66 9.79 -0.18
C TYR A 268 -0.96 8.47 0.52
N VAL A 269 -2.11 8.42 1.18
CA VAL A 269 -2.50 7.29 2.03
C VAL A 269 -3.85 6.78 1.59
N THR A 270 -3.89 5.53 1.15
CA THR A 270 -5.12 4.81 0.84
C THR A 270 -5.78 4.28 2.10
N THR A 271 -7.08 4.09 2.03
CA THR A 271 -7.88 3.56 3.13
C THR A 271 -8.96 2.62 2.61
N ALA A 272 -9.57 1.82 3.51
CA ALA A 272 -10.57 0.84 3.17
C ALA A 272 -11.87 1.03 3.96
N ALA A 273 -13.01 0.88 3.26
CA ALA A 273 -14.34 0.87 3.84
C ALA A 273 -14.84 -0.53 4.24
N ASN A 274 -13.99 -1.57 4.06
CA ASN A 274 -14.35 -2.96 4.32
C ASN A 274 -14.99 -3.13 5.71
N SER A 275 -16.18 -3.72 5.74
CA SER A 275 -16.99 -3.90 6.95
C SER A 275 -17.09 -5.35 7.41
N GLU A 276 -16.42 -6.27 6.72
CA GLU A 276 -16.49 -7.68 7.06
C GLU A 276 -15.87 -7.97 8.43
N PRO A 277 -16.49 -8.85 9.22
CA PRO A 277 -15.91 -9.30 10.48
C PRO A 277 -14.56 -10.00 10.24
N ASP A 278 -13.56 -9.63 11.02
CA ASP A 278 -12.23 -10.21 10.90
C ASP A 278 -11.71 -10.63 12.29
N PRO A 279 -11.33 -11.89 12.49
CA PRO A 279 -10.78 -12.38 13.76
C PRO A 279 -9.45 -11.72 14.14
N LEU A 280 -8.82 -11.00 13.23
CA LEU A 280 -7.57 -10.27 13.43
C LEU A 280 -7.78 -8.86 14.00
N GLN A 281 -9.02 -8.40 14.13
CA GLN A 281 -9.31 -7.11 14.75
C GLN A 281 -8.66 -6.98 16.12
N PRO A 282 -8.14 -5.79 16.47
CA PRO A 282 -7.62 -5.53 17.80
C PRO A 282 -8.71 -5.72 18.88
N PRO A 283 -8.34 -6.15 20.09
CA PRO A 283 -9.27 -6.15 21.21
C PRO A 283 -9.83 -4.74 21.46
N GLY A 284 -11.17 -4.63 21.60
CA GLY A 284 -11.84 -3.35 21.82
C GLY A 284 -11.90 -2.44 20.57
N TYR A 285 -11.70 -3.00 19.36
CA TYR A 285 -11.89 -2.25 18.12
C TYR A 285 -13.34 -1.74 18.01
N ASP A 286 -13.49 -0.43 17.86
CA ASP A 286 -14.79 0.20 17.69
C ASP A 286 -15.22 0.14 16.23
N VAL A 287 -16.17 -0.74 15.94
CA VAL A 287 -16.73 -0.94 14.59
C VAL A 287 -17.61 0.21 14.09
N THR A 288 -18.01 1.13 15.00
CA THR A 288 -18.84 2.29 14.66
C THR A 288 -18.04 3.46 14.10
N MET A 289 -16.72 3.49 14.32
CA MET A 289 -15.86 4.54 13.80
C MET A 289 -15.73 4.45 12.29
N HIS A 290 -15.52 5.61 11.66
CA HIS A 290 -15.26 5.70 10.22
C HIS A 290 -14.06 4.83 9.82
N ARG A 291 -14.30 3.85 8.95
CA ARG A 291 -13.29 2.89 8.52
C ARG A 291 -12.32 3.49 7.53
N GLY A 292 -12.82 4.15 6.48
CA GLY A 292 -12.04 4.71 5.40
C GLY A 292 -12.74 4.59 4.05
N GLY A 293 -11.98 4.27 3.01
CA GLY A 293 -12.42 4.12 1.62
C GLY A 293 -12.00 5.29 0.74
N GLY A 294 -11.54 6.39 1.33
CA GLY A 294 -11.02 7.56 0.61
C GLY A 294 -9.51 7.57 0.49
N LEU A 295 -9.01 8.51 -0.31
CA LEU A 295 -7.61 8.85 -0.43
C LEU A 295 -7.30 10.07 0.41
N TYR A 296 -6.29 9.96 1.26
CA TYR A 296 -5.79 11.05 2.09
C TYR A 296 -4.43 11.53 1.59
N ARG A 297 -4.16 12.82 1.84
CA ARG A 297 -2.87 13.45 1.65
C ARG A 297 -2.38 14.04 2.96
N THR A 298 -1.08 13.97 3.20
CA THR A 298 -0.42 14.66 4.31
C THR A 298 1.02 15.02 3.93
N THR A 299 1.60 15.91 4.69
CA THR A 299 3.02 16.28 4.58
C THR A 299 3.65 16.28 5.97
N THR A 300 4.96 16.12 6.05
CA THR A 300 5.70 16.33 7.28
C THR A 300 7.01 17.01 6.95
N GLU A 301 7.39 17.97 7.78
CA GLU A 301 8.58 18.80 7.55
C GLU A 301 9.85 17.94 7.45
N GLY A 302 10.70 18.28 6.47
CA GLY A 302 12.00 17.65 6.27
C GLY A 302 11.99 16.23 5.74
N VAL A 303 10.83 15.67 5.39
CA VAL A 303 10.73 14.30 4.87
C VAL A 303 10.39 14.31 3.38
N THR A 304 11.14 13.53 2.60
CA THR A 304 10.89 13.32 1.18
C THR A 304 10.93 11.82 0.84
N GLY A 305 10.21 11.45 -0.20
CA GLY A 305 10.25 10.09 -0.72
C GLY A 305 11.42 9.83 -1.67
N ARG A 306 11.35 8.67 -2.29
CA ARG A 306 12.23 8.23 -3.37
C ARG A 306 11.37 7.82 -4.57
N PRO A 307 11.84 8.00 -5.82
CA PRO A 307 11.13 7.49 -6.98
C PRO A 307 10.93 5.98 -6.88
N GLU A 308 9.75 5.53 -7.30
CA GLU A 308 9.46 4.10 -7.43
C GLU A 308 10.28 3.49 -8.58
N PHE A 309 10.71 2.24 -8.38
CA PHE A 309 11.35 1.49 -9.45
C PHE A 309 10.33 1.07 -10.50
N ARG A 310 10.81 0.91 -11.73
CA ARG A 310 9.98 0.47 -12.85
C ARG A 310 10.23 -0.98 -13.17
N SER A 311 9.14 -1.71 -13.39
CA SER A 311 9.25 -3.09 -13.85
C SER A 311 9.61 -3.15 -15.34
N ARG A 312 10.22 -4.28 -15.74
CA ARG A 312 10.57 -4.63 -17.11
C ARG A 312 10.24 -6.09 -17.39
N VAL A 313 9.13 -6.57 -16.84
CA VAL A 313 8.73 -7.96 -16.98
C VAL A 313 7.97 -8.14 -18.29
N HIS A 314 8.42 -9.09 -19.10
CA HIS A 314 7.79 -9.46 -20.35
C HIS A 314 7.41 -10.94 -20.32
N PHE A 315 6.21 -11.23 -20.77
CA PHE A 315 5.76 -12.61 -20.93
C PHE A 315 5.83 -12.96 -22.42
N ALA A 316 6.37 -14.15 -22.70
CA ALA A 316 6.31 -14.67 -24.07
C ALA A 316 4.85 -14.81 -24.52
N PRO A 317 4.54 -14.47 -25.79
CA PRO A 317 3.19 -14.58 -26.34
C PRO A 317 2.67 -16.03 -26.39
#